data_fcecf93136f722e811c9c60ee8206053
#
_entry.id   fcecf93136f722e811c9c60ee8206053
#
_cell.length_a   1.000
_cell.length_b   1.000
_cell.length_c   1.000
_cell.angle_alpha   90.00
_cell.angle_beta   90.00
_cell.angle_gamma   90.00
#
_symmetry.space_group_name_H-M   'P 1'
#
loop_
_entity.id
_entity.type
_entity.pdbx_description
1 polymer ?
#
loop_
_entity_poly.entity_id
_entity_poly.type
_entity_poly.pdbx_seq_one_letter_code
_entity_poly.pdbx_strand_id
1 'polypeptide(L)'
;RSKTGKFQGRAKRIMKTSDVIIVGSGASGLFNALFLPQDYKVIVITKKEVEESDSFLAQGGISALKNPEDYDSYFEDTMKAGHYENDKGAVEKMIKESPQIIQDLKDFGVRFDLKDGEIEFTREGGHSTFRILHHEDLTGKEITSHLYEEAKKRDNITIMENCTMIDIIEKDGECKGIVYKDADGNLDTIEAPDTVLATGGLGGLFKHSTNFRHLTADSLAICLRHNVELENINYIQIHPTTFYSKKPGRRFLISESVRGEGAYLLNKDGERFTDELKPRDVVTGEICKQMKKDGSDHVYLSVTHLDGERIKHRFPNIYKPVSYTHLRAHETLA
;
A
#
# COMPACT_ATOMS: atom_id res chain seq x y z
N ARG A 1 48.27 -6.08 42.43
CA ARG A 1 48.57 -6.16 40.97
C ARG A 1 47.34 -5.68 40.21
N SER A 2 47.40 -4.43 39.74
CA SER A 2 46.39 -3.75 38.95
C SER A 2 46.42 -4.31 37.52
N LYS A 3 45.24 -4.78 37.05
CA LYS A 3 45.04 -5.06 35.62
C LYS A 3 44.42 -3.82 35.00
N THR A 4 45.24 -2.99 34.40
CA THR A 4 44.80 -1.94 33.46
C THR A 4 44.31 -2.61 32.18
N GLY A 5 43.00 -2.73 32.06
CA GLY A 5 42.35 -3.12 30.79
C GLY A 5 42.50 -1.98 29.79
N LYS A 6 43.27 -2.21 28.74
CA LYS A 6 43.37 -1.32 27.58
C LYS A 6 41.99 -1.25 26.92
N PHE A 7 41.34 -0.10 27.00
CA PHE A 7 40.27 0.25 26.09
C PHE A 7 40.84 0.30 24.66
N GLN A 8 40.64 -0.75 23.89
CA GLN A 8 40.91 -0.71 22.45
C GLN A 8 39.98 0.33 21.81
N GLY A 9 40.58 1.25 21.05
CA GLY A 9 39.96 2.40 20.47
C GLY A 9 38.74 2.00 19.63
N ARG A 10 37.60 2.64 19.91
CA ARG A 10 36.48 2.70 18.98
C ARG A 10 37.02 3.24 17.65
N ALA A 11 37.01 2.42 16.62
CA ALA A 11 37.20 2.91 15.26
C ALA A 11 36.28 4.13 15.07
N LYS A 12 36.85 5.23 14.54
CA LYS A 12 36.08 6.45 14.25
C LYS A 12 34.99 6.06 13.26
N ARG A 13 33.77 5.92 13.73
CA ARG A 13 32.61 5.55 12.89
C ARG A 13 32.44 6.71 11.91
N ILE A 14 32.59 6.45 10.62
CA ILE A 14 32.37 7.45 9.57
C ILE A 14 30.87 7.72 9.59
N MET A 15 30.49 8.92 9.96
CA MET A 15 29.09 9.38 9.96
C MET A 15 28.56 9.36 8.52
N LYS A 16 27.47 8.66 8.28
CA LYS A 16 26.81 8.67 6.98
C LYS A 16 26.07 9.98 6.81
N THR A 17 26.23 10.61 5.66
CA THR A 17 25.53 11.86 5.30
C THR A 17 24.85 11.73 3.95
N SER A 18 23.72 12.40 3.78
CA SER A 18 23.00 12.54 2.52
C SER A 18 22.33 13.91 2.44
N ASP A 19 21.82 14.28 1.28
CA ASP A 19 21.00 15.48 1.13
C ASP A 19 19.57 15.20 1.56
N VAL A 20 19.05 14.00 1.24
CA VAL A 20 17.71 13.57 1.64
C VAL A 20 17.77 12.14 2.17
N ILE A 21 17.08 11.89 3.29
CA ILE A 21 16.76 10.55 3.77
C ILE A 21 15.29 10.28 3.48
N ILE A 22 14.99 9.10 2.91
CA ILE A 22 13.62 8.61 2.73
C ILE A 22 13.44 7.36 3.57
N VAL A 23 12.47 7.38 4.47
CA VAL A 23 12.15 6.24 5.33
C VAL A 23 10.91 5.53 4.80
N GLY A 24 11.13 4.37 4.19
CA GLY A 24 10.12 3.54 3.56
C GLY A 24 10.33 3.39 2.05
N SER A 25 10.25 2.16 1.57
CA SER A 25 10.48 1.74 0.17
C SER A 25 9.21 1.31 -0.57
N GLY A 26 8.05 1.70 -0.07
CA GLY A 26 6.79 1.56 -0.83
C GLY A 26 6.76 2.51 -2.03
N ALA A 27 5.68 2.45 -2.83
CA ALA A 27 5.53 3.28 -4.03
C ALA A 27 5.80 4.77 -3.76
N SER A 28 5.31 5.31 -2.64
CA SER A 28 5.53 6.73 -2.27
C SER A 28 7.00 7.06 -2.07
N GLY A 29 7.75 6.23 -1.33
CA GLY A 29 9.16 6.49 -1.06
C GLY A 29 10.04 6.35 -2.29
N LEU A 30 9.84 5.29 -3.09
CA LEU A 30 10.60 5.06 -4.33
C LEU A 30 10.29 6.13 -5.39
N PHE A 31 9.02 6.47 -5.56
CA PHE A 31 8.60 7.52 -6.50
C PHE A 31 9.22 8.87 -6.11
N ASN A 32 9.16 9.23 -4.81
CA ASN A 32 9.80 10.44 -4.31
C ASN A 32 11.31 10.45 -4.61
N ALA A 33 12.01 9.35 -4.34
CA ALA A 33 13.47 9.24 -4.60
C ALA A 33 13.82 9.49 -6.08
N LEU A 34 12.97 9.01 -7.01
CA LEU A 34 13.21 9.14 -8.45
C LEU A 34 12.98 10.55 -8.99
N PHE A 35 12.17 11.37 -8.30
CA PHE A 35 11.86 12.75 -8.69
C PHE A 35 12.74 13.81 -8.01
N LEU A 36 13.61 13.39 -7.07
CA LEU A 36 14.62 14.30 -6.54
C LEU A 36 15.70 14.60 -7.58
N PRO A 37 16.34 15.78 -7.54
CA PRO A 37 17.43 16.14 -8.42
C PRO A 37 18.55 15.09 -8.41
N GLN A 38 19.14 14.81 -9.58
CA GLN A 38 20.17 13.77 -9.70
C GLN A 38 21.51 14.13 -9.02
N ASP A 39 21.74 15.38 -8.72
CA ASP A 39 22.87 15.85 -7.93
C ASP A 39 22.67 15.72 -6.41
N TYR A 40 21.45 15.39 -5.96
CA TYR A 40 21.16 15.09 -4.56
C TYR A 40 21.56 13.65 -4.22
N LYS A 41 22.31 13.49 -3.17
CA LYS A 41 22.58 12.17 -2.57
C LYS A 41 21.38 11.74 -1.73
N VAL A 42 20.73 10.67 -2.14
CA VAL A 42 19.50 10.16 -1.51
C VAL A 42 19.80 8.81 -0.82
N ILE A 43 19.40 8.67 0.42
CA ILE A 43 19.41 7.38 1.11
C ILE A 43 17.97 6.97 1.42
N VAL A 44 17.56 5.83 0.87
CA VAL A 44 16.28 5.19 1.20
C VAL A 44 16.55 4.07 2.20
N ILE A 45 15.90 4.09 3.35
CA ILE A 45 15.96 2.97 4.30
C ILE A 45 14.63 2.24 4.36
N THR A 46 14.66 0.94 4.47
CA THR A 46 13.46 0.12 4.62
C THR A 46 13.63 -0.94 5.71
N LYS A 47 12.60 -1.11 6.51
CA LYS A 47 12.56 -1.99 7.69
C LYS A 47 12.73 -3.47 7.32
N LYS A 48 12.33 -3.84 6.11
CA LYS A 48 12.46 -5.15 5.50
C LYS A 48 12.97 -5.02 4.07
N GLU A 49 12.89 -6.07 3.28
CA GLU A 49 13.15 -6.00 1.84
C GLU A 49 12.12 -5.10 1.14
N VAL A 50 12.48 -4.50 0.02
CA VAL A 50 11.59 -3.59 -0.74
C VAL A 50 10.29 -4.28 -1.12
N GLU A 51 10.36 -5.56 -1.46
CA GLU A 51 9.19 -6.38 -1.84
C GLU A 51 8.24 -6.66 -0.67
N GLU A 52 8.68 -6.47 0.56
CA GLU A 52 7.85 -6.58 1.76
C GLU A 52 7.14 -5.27 2.11
N SER A 53 6.70 -4.50 1.10
CA SER A 53 5.86 -3.31 1.25
C SER A 53 4.39 -3.61 0.92
N ASP A 54 3.46 -2.90 1.55
CA ASP A 54 2.04 -3.05 1.22
C ASP A 54 1.74 -2.53 -0.20
N SER A 55 2.55 -1.62 -0.73
CA SER A 55 2.47 -1.20 -2.13
C SER A 55 2.69 -2.37 -3.08
N PHE A 56 3.66 -3.24 -2.78
CA PHE A 56 3.92 -4.46 -3.57
C PHE A 56 2.77 -5.46 -3.50
N LEU A 57 2.01 -5.49 -2.39
CA LEU A 57 0.88 -6.39 -2.21
C LEU A 57 -0.42 -5.92 -2.87
N ALA A 58 -0.50 -4.67 -3.33
CA ALA A 58 -1.73 -4.09 -3.83
C ALA A 58 -2.20 -4.82 -5.11
N GLN A 59 -3.41 -5.40 -5.05
CA GLN A 59 -3.99 -6.23 -6.09
C GLN A 59 -4.89 -5.43 -7.05
N GLY A 60 -5.48 -4.33 -6.56
CA GLY A 60 -6.36 -3.46 -7.33
C GLY A 60 -5.61 -2.65 -8.38
N GLY A 61 -6.27 -1.65 -8.93
CA GLY A 61 -5.66 -0.75 -9.89
C GLY A 61 -5.32 0.62 -9.32
N ILE A 62 -4.89 1.51 -10.20
CA ILE A 62 -4.64 2.91 -9.93
C ILE A 62 -5.65 3.76 -10.71
N SER A 63 -6.34 4.65 -10.01
CA SER A 63 -7.30 5.57 -10.62
C SER A 63 -6.56 6.74 -11.28
N ALA A 64 -6.96 7.10 -12.50
CA ALA A 64 -6.46 8.30 -13.17
C ALA A 64 -7.56 9.00 -13.95
N LEU A 65 -7.40 10.30 -14.16
CA LEU A 65 -8.28 11.09 -15.01
C LEU A 65 -8.14 10.61 -16.46
N LYS A 66 -9.18 10.00 -16.98
CA LYS A 66 -9.17 9.41 -18.32
C LYS A 66 -9.23 10.47 -19.42
N ASN A 67 -10.06 11.47 -19.23
CA ASN A 67 -10.27 12.61 -20.12
C ASN A 67 -10.85 13.78 -19.31
N PRO A 68 -10.88 15.01 -19.85
CA PRO A 68 -11.41 16.16 -19.12
C PRO A 68 -12.86 16.01 -18.66
N GLU A 69 -13.69 15.29 -19.42
CA GLU A 69 -15.11 15.10 -19.13
C GLU A 69 -15.34 14.20 -17.89
N ASP A 70 -14.35 13.38 -17.52
CA ASP A 70 -14.44 12.52 -16.32
C ASP A 70 -14.11 13.29 -15.01
N TYR A 71 -13.64 14.54 -15.09
CA TYR A 71 -13.17 15.28 -13.92
C TYR A 71 -14.24 15.42 -12.84
N ASP A 72 -15.42 15.92 -13.19
CA ASP A 72 -16.48 16.18 -12.22
C ASP A 72 -16.96 14.90 -11.54
N SER A 73 -17.09 13.82 -12.31
CA SER A 73 -17.49 12.52 -11.77
C SER A 73 -16.41 11.92 -10.87
N TYR A 74 -15.13 12.08 -11.21
CA TYR A 74 -14.02 11.59 -10.40
C TYR A 74 -13.90 12.39 -9.08
N PHE A 75 -14.07 13.71 -9.17
CA PHE A 75 -14.08 14.56 -7.98
C PHE A 75 -15.21 14.19 -7.03
N GLU A 76 -16.44 14.08 -7.54
CA GLU A 76 -17.62 13.74 -6.74
C GLU A 76 -17.51 12.34 -6.13
N ASP A 77 -17.08 11.33 -6.89
CA ASP A 77 -16.85 9.96 -6.38
C ASP A 77 -15.85 9.97 -5.22
N THR A 78 -14.75 10.74 -5.34
CA THR A 78 -13.72 10.84 -4.31
C THR A 78 -14.24 11.55 -3.06
N MET A 79 -14.93 12.67 -3.23
CA MET A 79 -15.53 13.41 -2.11
C MET A 79 -16.55 12.57 -1.37
N LYS A 80 -17.41 11.86 -2.09
CA LYS A 80 -18.42 10.97 -1.51
C LYS A 80 -17.80 9.79 -0.77
N ALA A 81 -16.74 9.19 -1.31
CA ALA A 81 -16.03 8.08 -0.66
C ALA A 81 -15.37 8.52 0.66
N GLY A 82 -14.93 9.76 0.76
CA GLY A 82 -14.40 10.36 1.98
C GLY A 82 -15.45 11.09 2.84
N HIS A 83 -16.75 10.83 2.62
CA HIS A 83 -17.86 11.48 3.35
C HIS A 83 -17.80 13.01 3.34
N TYR A 84 -17.22 13.60 2.28
CA TYR A 84 -16.99 15.05 2.12
C TYR A 84 -16.08 15.68 3.19
N GLU A 85 -15.32 14.88 3.93
CA GLU A 85 -14.29 15.34 4.88
C GLU A 85 -12.94 15.60 4.22
N ASN A 86 -12.80 15.29 2.93
CA ASN A 86 -11.58 15.47 2.15
C ASN A 86 -11.20 16.95 2.03
N ASP A 87 -9.90 17.24 2.02
CA ASP A 87 -9.39 18.51 1.51
C ASP A 87 -9.62 18.60 0.00
N LYS A 88 -10.43 19.56 -0.41
CA LYS A 88 -10.82 19.73 -1.82
C LYS A 88 -9.64 20.07 -2.73
N GLY A 89 -8.69 20.88 -2.24
CA GLY A 89 -7.50 21.26 -3.02
C GLY A 89 -6.59 20.04 -3.25
N ALA A 90 -6.43 19.20 -2.23
CA ALA A 90 -5.67 17.95 -2.36
C ALA A 90 -6.34 16.99 -3.36
N VAL A 91 -7.68 16.85 -3.31
CA VAL A 91 -8.43 16.02 -4.28
C VAL A 91 -8.27 16.55 -5.70
N GLU A 92 -8.43 17.87 -5.91
CA GLU A 92 -8.23 18.49 -7.22
C GLU A 92 -6.83 18.23 -7.77
N LYS A 93 -5.80 18.45 -6.95
CA LYS A 93 -4.40 18.23 -7.31
C LYS A 93 -4.18 16.78 -7.72
N MET A 94 -4.60 15.82 -6.89
CA MET A 94 -4.49 14.39 -7.15
C MET A 94 -5.10 14.02 -8.52
N ILE A 95 -6.32 14.51 -8.81
CA ILE A 95 -7.02 14.19 -10.05
C ILE A 95 -6.30 14.82 -11.26
N LYS A 96 -5.96 16.11 -11.18
CA LYS A 96 -5.35 16.85 -12.29
C LYS A 96 -3.94 16.34 -12.63
N GLU A 97 -3.17 15.89 -11.64
CA GLU A 97 -1.81 15.39 -11.84
C GLU A 97 -1.79 13.90 -12.25
N SER A 98 -2.88 13.15 -12.03
CA SER A 98 -2.91 11.71 -12.26
C SER A 98 -2.52 11.28 -13.69
N PRO A 99 -2.88 11.98 -14.79
CA PRO A 99 -2.44 11.59 -16.14
C PRO A 99 -0.92 11.66 -16.30
N GLN A 100 -0.27 12.67 -15.72
CA GLN A 100 1.20 12.79 -15.76
C GLN A 100 1.85 11.67 -14.94
N ILE A 101 1.33 11.36 -13.76
CA ILE A 101 1.82 10.25 -12.93
C ILE A 101 1.75 8.91 -13.69
N ILE A 102 0.66 8.66 -14.42
CA ILE A 102 0.56 7.45 -15.25
C ILE A 102 1.60 7.45 -16.36
N GLN A 103 1.87 8.61 -16.99
CA GLN A 103 2.92 8.71 -18.00
C GLN A 103 4.30 8.44 -17.40
N ASP A 104 4.62 9.05 -16.25
CA ASP A 104 5.88 8.84 -15.55
C ASP A 104 6.09 7.35 -15.18
N LEU A 105 5.05 6.68 -14.69
CA LEU A 105 5.11 5.24 -14.42
C LEU A 105 5.39 4.42 -15.69
N LYS A 106 4.78 4.76 -16.82
CA LYS A 106 5.06 4.11 -18.11
C LYS A 106 6.49 4.37 -18.57
N ASP A 107 7.00 5.57 -18.36
CA ASP A 107 8.39 5.92 -18.70
C ASP A 107 9.41 5.15 -17.84
N PHE A 108 9.05 4.78 -16.61
CA PHE A 108 9.80 3.84 -15.77
C PHE A 108 9.58 2.36 -16.14
N GLY A 109 8.79 2.08 -17.19
CA GLY A 109 8.58 0.74 -17.71
C GLY A 109 7.38 -0.02 -17.15
N VAL A 110 6.55 0.62 -16.29
CA VAL A 110 5.31 0.02 -15.77
C VAL A 110 4.35 -0.28 -16.92
N ARG A 111 3.83 -1.49 -16.96
CA ARG A 111 2.89 -1.95 -17.98
C ARG A 111 1.50 -2.08 -17.40
N PHE A 112 0.54 -1.51 -18.08
CA PHE A 112 -0.88 -1.70 -17.81
C PHE A 112 -1.49 -2.62 -18.84
N ASP A 113 -2.54 -3.34 -18.45
CA ASP A 113 -3.23 -4.26 -19.35
C ASP A 113 -3.88 -3.51 -20.51
N LEU A 114 -3.83 -4.13 -21.69
CA LEU A 114 -4.35 -3.57 -22.92
C LEU A 114 -5.48 -4.43 -23.46
N LYS A 115 -6.47 -3.75 -24.06
CA LYS A 115 -7.51 -4.37 -24.86
C LYS A 115 -7.52 -3.70 -26.23
N ASP A 116 -7.42 -4.49 -27.27
CA ASP A 116 -7.38 -4.00 -28.65
C ASP A 116 -6.27 -2.94 -28.92
N GLY A 117 -5.17 -3.00 -28.16
CA GLY A 117 -4.04 -2.07 -28.26
C GLY A 117 -4.16 -0.79 -27.42
N GLU A 118 -5.30 -0.56 -26.78
CA GLU A 118 -5.56 0.56 -25.88
C GLU A 118 -5.56 0.12 -24.42
N ILE A 119 -5.31 1.05 -23.47
CA ILE A 119 -5.35 0.76 -22.03
C ILE A 119 -6.74 0.23 -21.65
N GLU A 120 -6.78 -0.94 -21.03
CA GLU A 120 -8.01 -1.49 -20.47
C GLU A 120 -8.31 -0.83 -19.12
N PHE A 121 -9.41 -0.08 -19.07
CA PHE A 121 -9.90 0.51 -17.83
C PHE A 121 -10.93 -0.41 -17.17
N THR A 122 -10.79 -0.60 -15.86
CA THR A 122 -11.79 -1.28 -15.03
C THR A 122 -12.49 -0.32 -14.08
N ARG A 123 -13.49 -0.82 -13.37
CA ARG A 123 -14.24 -0.07 -12.34
C ARG A 123 -14.26 -0.86 -11.05
N GLU A 124 -14.06 -0.18 -9.94
CA GLU A 124 -14.19 -0.73 -8.59
C GLU A 124 -15.30 -0.03 -7.81
N GLY A 125 -15.58 -0.49 -6.60
CA GLY A 125 -16.58 0.12 -5.72
C GLY A 125 -16.27 1.61 -5.44
N GLY A 126 -17.32 2.42 -5.34
CA GLY A 126 -17.18 3.87 -5.15
C GLY A 126 -16.89 4.68 -6.42
N HIS A 127 -16.60 4.03 -7.55
CA HIS A 127 -16.41 4.70 -8.84
C HIS A 127 -17.65 4.64 -9.72
N SER A 128 -18.07 5.78 -10.27
CA SER A 128 -19.19 5.88 -11.19
C SER A 128 -18.81 5.50 -12.63
N THR A 129 -17.53 5.60 -13.01
CA THR A 129 -17.03 5.32 -14.36
C THR A 129 -15.81 4.40 -14.36
N PHE A 130 -15.42 3.93 -15.55
CA PHE A 130 -14.24 3.11 -15.79
C PHE A 130 -13.01 4.01 -15.93
N ARG A 131 -12.21 4.16 -14.85
CA ARG A 131 -11.00 5.01 -14.81
C ARG A 131 -9.81 4.36 -14.13
N ILE A 132 -9.90 3.07 -13.81
CA ILE A 132 -8.88 2.35 -13.06
C ILE A 132 -8.02 1.56 -14.03
N LEU A 133 -6.72 1.89 -14.07
CA LEU A 133 -5.71 1.13 -14.78
C LEU A 133 -5.22 -0.03 -13.90
N HIS A 134 -4.90 -1.15 -14.50
CA HIS A 134 -4.44 -2.33 -13.77
C HIS A 134 -3.43 -3.14 -14.57
N HIS A 135 -2.72 -4.03 -13.87
CA HIS A 135 -1.91 -5.09 -14.46
C HIS A 135 -2.31 -6.40 -13.79
N GLU A 136 -3.07 -7.24 -14.49
CA GLU A 136 -3.70 -8.43 -13.91
C GLU A 136 -4.36 -8.11 -12.55
N ASP A 137 -4.05 -8.93 -11.51
CA ASP A 137 -4.37 -8.68 -10.10
C ASP A 137 -3.10 -8.40 -9.26
N LEU A 138 -2.07 -7.78 -9.87
CA LEU A 138 -0.75 -7.50 -9.28
C LEU A 138 -0.26 -6.07 -9.58
N THR A 139 -1.16 -5.11 -9.75
CA THR A 139 -0.79 -3.73 -10.14
C THR A 139 0.25 -3.11 -9.21
N GLY A 140 0.12 -3.31 -7.91
CA GLY A 140 1.09 -2.79 -6.94
C GLY A 140 2.47 -3.40 -7.09
N LYS A 141 2.55 -4.71 -7.34
CA LYS A 141 3.82 -5.39 -7.64
C LYS A 141 4.46 -4.82 -8.89
N GLU A 142 3.71 -4.69 -9.98
CA GLU A 142 4.21 -4.14 -11.25
C GLU A 142 4.79 -2.74 -11.03
N ILE A 143 4.04 -1.84 -10.41
CA ILE A 143 4.49 -0.47 -10.13
C ILE A 143 5.73 -0.47 -9.24
N THR A 144 5.67 -1.14 -8.08
CA THR A 144 6.75 -1.05 -7.07
C THR A 144 8.03 -1.69 -7.58
N SER A 145 7.94 -2.81 -8.33
CA SER A 145 9.12 -3.47 -8.92
C SER A 145 9.82 -2.57 -9.94
N HIS A 146 9.08 -1.91 -10.82
CA HIS A 146 9.67 -1.01 -11.82
C HIS A 146 10.29 0.24 -11.17
N LEU A 147 9.63 0.84 -10.17
CA LEU A 147 10.21 1.95 -9.41
C LEU A 147 11.51 1.53 -8.70
N TYR A 148 11.55 0.32 -8.13
CA TYR A 148 12.74 -0.21 -7.46
C TYR A 148 13.88 -0.46 -8.44
N GLU A 149 13.60 -1.11 -9.58
CA GLU A 149 14.62 -1.34 -10.62
C GLU A 149 15.16 -0.03 -11.20
N GLU A 150 14.31 0.99 -11.36
CA GLU A 150 14.75 2.29 -11.82
C GLU A 150 15.60 3.01 -10.76
N ALA A 151 15.21 2.95 -9.48
CA ALA A 151 15.98 3.52 -8.39
C ALA A 151 17.38 2.88 -8.26
N LYS A 152 17.51 1.57 -8.50
CA LYS A 152 18.82 0.87 -8.49
C LYS A 152 19.75 1.32 -9.62
N LYS A 153 19.24 1.86 -10.72
CA LYS A 153 20.07 2.37 -11.84
C LYS A 153 20.64 3.77 -11.55
N ARG A 154 20.16 4.44 -10.51
CA ARG A 154 20.56 5.80 -10.17
C ARG A 154 21.74 5.80 -9.19
N ASP A 155 22.89 6.28 -9.64
CA ASP A 155 24.13 6.33 -8.82
C ASP A 155 23.98 7.21 -7.57
N ASN A 156 23.07 8.16 -7.58
CA ASN A 156 22.78 9.06 -6.47
C ASN A 156 21.83 8.49 -5.42
N ILE A 157 21.20 7.33 -5.66
CA ILE A 157 20.25 6.68 -4.74
C ILE A 157 20.90 5.45 -4.10
N THR A 158 20.95 5.43 -2.78
CA THR A 158 21.39 4.25 -2.01
C THR A 158 20.19 3.67 -1.26
N ILE A 159 19.88 2.40 -1.50
CA ILE A 159 18.79 1.70 -0.79
C ILE A 159 19.40 0.79 0.27
N MET A 160 18.96 0.95 1.53
CA MET A 160 19.40 0.18 2.68
C MET A 160 18.23 -0.64 3.22
N GLU A 161 18.24 -1.92 2.91
CA GLU A 161 17.22 -2.87 3.38
C GLU A 161 17.54 -3.39 4.79
N ASN A 162 16.49 -3.89 5.47
CA ASN A 162 16.58 -4.42 6.83
C ASN A 162 17.11 -3.39 7.85
N CYS A 163 16.87 -2.11 7.57
CA CYS A 163 17.25 -0.97 8.40
C CYS A 163 15.99 -0.31 8.99
N THR A 164 15.84 -0.36 10.30
CA THR A 164 14.67 0.19 10.99
C THR A 164 14.99 1.55 11.59
N MET A 165 14.25 2.60 11.19
CA MET A 165 14.31 3.89 11.88
C MET A 165 13.84 3.72 13.32
N ILE A 166 14.67 4.17 14.28
CA ILE A 166 14.40 4.09 15.72
C ILE A 166 13.98 5.44 16.26
N ASP A 167 14.59 6.50 15.74
CA ASP A 167 14.31 7.87 16.14
C ASP A 167 14.78 8.88 15.09
N ILE A 168 14.41 10.14 15.24
CA ILE A 168 14.99 11.27 14.50
C ILE A 168 16.12 11.90 15.32
N ILE A 169 17.03 12.56 14.62
CA ILE A 169 18.03 13.45 15.24
C ILE A 169 17.44 14.84 15.24
N GLU A 170 17.02 15.30 16.40
CA GLU A 170 16.52 16.67 16.58
C GLU A 170 17.63 17.57 17.11
N LYS A 171 17.76 18.75 16.53
CA LYS A 171 18.65 19.80 17.01
C LYS A 171 18.02 21.17 16.77
N ASP A 172 17.89 21.93 17.81
CA ASP A 172 17.34 23.30 17.76
C ASP A 172 15.91 23.36 17.16
N GLY A 173 15.07 22.33 17.39
CA GLY A 173 13.72 22.22 16.86
C GLY A 173 13.62 21.75 15.41
N GLU A 174 14.75 21.35 14.80
CA GLU A 174 14.79 20.85 13.43
C GLU A 174 15.22 19.40 13.37
N CYS A 175 14.64 18.62 12.44
CA CYS A 175 15.14 17.28 12.11
C CYS A 175 16.45 17.39 11.32
N LYS A 176 17.51 16.73 11.80
CA LYS A 176 18.83 16.72 11.17
C LYS A 176 19.27 15.31 10.73
N GLY A 177 18.33 14.39 10.66
CA GLY A 177 18.57 13.02 10.26
C GLY A 177 17.86 12.00 11.13
N ILE A 178 18.36 10.77 11.09
CA ILE A 178 17.74 9.64 11.78
C ILE A 178 18.74 8.79 12.56
N VAL A 179 18.25 8.15 13.61
CA VAL A 179 18.88 6.99 14.24
C VAL A 179 18.20 5.73 13.68
N TYR A 180 18.98 4.77 13.22
CA TYR A 180 18.44 3.51 12.72
C TYR A 180 19.17 2.30 13.33
N LYS A 181 18.49 1.17 13.27
CA LYS A 181 19.04 -0.14 13.63
C LYS A 181 19.24 -0.94 12.33
N ASP A 182 20.46 -1.41 12.09
CA ASP A 182 20.80 -2.23 10.92
C ASP A 182 20.35 -3.70 11.07
N ALA A 183 20.63 -4.50 10.03
CA ALA A 183 20.27 -5.93 10.00
C ALA A 183 20.93 -6.75 11.12
N ASP A 184 22.13 -6.34 11.58
CA ASP A 184 22.88 -6.99 12.66
C ASP A 184 22.42 -6.53 14.06
N GLY A 185 21.49 -5.58 14.12
CA GLY A 185 20.97 -5.02 15.37
C GLY A 185 21.79 -3.86 15.92
N ASN A 186 22.81 -3.37 15.21
CA ASN A 186 23.61 -2.23 15.64
C ASN A 186 22.85 -0.92 15.40
N LEU A 187 23.00 0.03 16.33
CA LEU A 187 22.49 1.39 16.15
C LEU A 187 23.53 2.25 15.43
N ASP A 188 23.05 2.99 14.43
CA ASP A 188 23.84 3.96 13.68
C ASP A 188 23.01 5.18 13.31
N THR A 189 23.64 6.20 12.70
CA THR A 189 22.99 7.45 12.33
C THR A 189 23.23 7.79 10.87
N ILE A 190 22.27 8.49 10.28
CA ILE A 190 22.42 9.18 9.00
C ILE A 190 22.00 10.63 9.24
N GLU A 191 22.88 11.57 8.88
CA GLU A 191 22.55 13.00 8.93
C GLU A 191 22.14 13.49 7.55
N ALA A 192 21.08 14.30 7.52
CA ALA A 192 20.60 14.99 6.33
C ALA A 192 19.78 16.24 6.73
N PRO A 193 19.78 17.29 5.89
CA PRO A 193 18.90 18.42 6.10
C PRO A 193 17.42 18.05 5.98
N ASP A 194 17.08 17.08 5.11
CA ASP A 194 15.70 16.68 4.85
C ASP A 194 15.46 15.20 5.13
N THR A 195 14.35 14.90 5.79
CA THR A 195 13.89 13.54 6.04
C THR A 195 12.44 13.37 5.62
N VAL A 196 12.19 12.46 4.68
CA VAL A 196 10.87 12.11 4.18
C VAL A 196 10.37 10.85 4.88
N LEU A 197 9.21 10.91 5.52
CA LEU A 197 8.56 9.78 6.14
C LEU A 197 7.52 9.17 5.18
N ALA A 198 7.89 8.06 4.53
CA ALA A 198 7.05 7.27 3.62
C ALA A 198 6.77 5.87 4.20
N THR A 199 6.56 5.78 5.50
CA THR A 199 6.59 4.54 6.29
C THR A 199 5.31 3.72 6.24
N GLY A 200 4.32 4.14 5.47
CA GLY A 200 3.02 3.46 5.41
C GLY A 200 2.20 3.60 6.71
N GLY A 201 1.21 2.74 6.84
CA GLY A 201 0.24 2.81 7.93
C GLY A 201 0.54 1.90 9.12
N LEU A 202 -0.52 1.53 9.83
CA LEU A 202 -0.47 0.78 11.09
C LEU A 202 -1.18 -0.58 11.03
N GLY A 203 -1.50 -1.05 9.83
CA GLY A 203 -2.30 -2.27 9.63
C GLY A 203 -1.71 -3.54 10.25
N GLY A 204 -0.39 -3.60 10.43
CA GLY A 204 0.28 -4.73 11.09
C GLY A 204 -0.08 -4.93 12.56
N LEU A 205 -0.63 -3.92 13.23
CA LEU A 205 -1.07 -3.99 14.63
C LEU A 205 -2.38 -4.78 14.81
N PHE A 206 -3.20 -4.91 13.77
CA PHE A 206 -4.48 -5.58 13.86
C PHE A 206 -4.36 -7.10 13.75
N LYS A 207 -5.15 -7.83 14.54
CA LYS A 207 -5.19 -9.30 14.53
C LYS A 207 -5.55 -9.86 13.15
N HIS A 208 -6.53 -9.26 12.49
CA HIS A 208 -6.98 -9.62 11.14
C HIS A 208 -6.61 -8.48 10.21
N SER A 209 -5.55 -8.67 9.43
CA SER A 209 -5.03 -7.64 8.53
C SER A 209 -4.45 -8.26 7.28
N THR A 210 -4.59 -7.56 6.16
CA THR A 210 -3.94 -7.89 4.88
C THR A 210 -2.54 -7.29 4.78
N ASN A 211 -2.17 -6.38 5.69
CA ASN A 211 -0.87 -5.72 5.71
C ASN A 211 0.22 -6.65 6.24
N PHE A 212 1.46 -6.36 5.89
CA PHE A 212 2.61 -6.97 6.54
C PHE A 212 2.63 -6.65 8.04
N ARG A 213 3.04 -7.63 8.86
CA ARG A 213 3.04 -7.51 10.33
C ARG A 213 4.03 -6.49 10.88
N HIS A 214 5.05 -6.13 10.11
CA HIS A 214 6.04 -5.13 10.51
C HIS A 214 5.59 -3.68 10.26
N LEU A 215 4.43 -3.45 9.64
CA LEU A 215 3.85 -2.12 9.47
C LEU A 215 3.10 -1.71 10.73
N THR A 216 3.83 -1.06 11.64
CA THR A 216 3.41 -0.82 13.02
C THR A 216 3.37 0.67 13.40
N ALA A 217 3.32 1.57 12.40
CA ALA A 217 3.25 3.02 12.58
C ALA A 217 4.40 3.61 13.43
N ASP A 218 5.60 3.07 13.28
CA ASP A 218 6.77 3.49 14.09
C ASP A 218 7.05 4.99 13.94
N SER A 219 6.92 5.55 12.73
CA SER A 219 7.11 6.97 12.48
C SER A 219 6.09 7.85 13.21
N LEU A 220 4.83 7.41 13.32
CA LEU A 220 3.82 8.17 14.07
C LEU A 220 4.20 8.24 15.55
N ALA A 221 4.67 7.13 16.13
CA ALA A 221 5.15 7.10 17.50
C ALA A 221 6.40 7.98 17.71
N ILE A 222 7.30 8.02 16.73
CA ILE A 222 8.48 8.88 16.74
C ILE A 222 8.05 10.36 16.66
N CYS A 223 7.22 10.72 15.71
CA CYS A 223 6.67 12.07 15.57
C CYS A 223 6.02 12.56 16.85
N LEU A 224 5.20 11.72 17.49
CA LEU A 224 4.53 12.06 18.75
C LEU A 224 5.56 12.34 19.88
N ARG A 225 6.65 11.57 19.97
CA ARG A 225 7.70 11.82 20.97
C ARG A 225 8.42 13.15 20.77
N HIS A 226 8.51 13.63 19.55
CA HIS A 226 9.12 14.90 19.17
C HIS A 226 8.13 16.05 19.01
N ASN A 227 6.90 15.90 19.53
CA ASN A 227 5.84 16.91 19.48
C ASN A 227 5.48 17.36 18.04
N VAL A 228 5.69 16.51 17.05
CA VAL A 228 5.17 16.74 15.69
C VAL A 228 3.67 16.45 15.71
N GLU A 229 2.88 17.40 15.24
CA GLU A 229 1.44 17.28 15.18
C GLU A 229 1.00 16.11 14.28
N LEU A 230 0.05 15.32 14.74
CA LEU A 230 -0.54 14.19 14.02
C LEU A 230 -2.02 14.47 13.76
N GLU A 231 -2.46 14.25 12.54
CA GLU A 231 -3.83 14.45 12.11
C GLU A 231 -4.45 13.14 11.62
N ASN A 232 -5.74 12.96 11.85
CA ASN A 232 -6.57 11.87 11.33
C ASN A 232 -6.03 10.45 11.61
N ILE A 233 -5.34 10.24 12.73
CA ILE A 233 -4.75 8.93 13.11
C ILE A 233 -5.80 7.86 13.44
N ASN A 234 -7.07 8.25 13.59
CA ASN A 234 -8.22 7.37 13.79
C ASN A 234 -8.80 6.85 12.46
N TYR A 235 -8.35 7.33 11.30
CA TYR A 235 -8.85 6.90 10.01
C TYR A 235 -8.21 5.59 9.59
N ILE A 236 -8.94 4.49 9.85
CA ILE A 236 -8.56 3.13 9.49
C ILE A 236 -9.54 2.61 8.45
N GLN A 237 -9.06 2.33 7.24
CA GLN A 237 -9.88 1.69 6.22
C GLN A 237 -9.93 0.18 6.46
N ILE A 238 -11.15 -0.37 6.52
CA ILE A 238 -11.39 -1.82 6.58
C ILE A 238 -11.73 -2.29 5.15
N HIS A 239 -10.91 -3.20 4.61
CA HIS A 239 -11.23 -3.84 3.34
C HIS A 239 -12.33 -4.91 3.55
N PRO A 240 -13.44 -4.88 2.79
CA PRO A 240 -14.59 -5.76 3.05
C PRO A 240 -14.29 -7.25 2.84
N THR A 241 -13.37 -7.59 1.92
CA THR A 241 -13.18 -8.96 1.46
C THR A 241 -11.75 -9.45 1.63
N THR A 242 -11.58 -10.46 2.49
CA THR A 242 -10.32 -11.22 2.67
C THR A 242 -10.63 -12.71 2.70
N PHE A 243 -9.66 -13.53 2.34
CA PHE A 243 -9.81 -14.97 2.45
C PHE A 243 -9.96 -15.40 3.91
N TYR A 244 -11.07 -16.06 4.24
CA TYR A 244 -11.33 -16.56 5.59
C TYR A 244 -10.35 -17.67 5.96
N SER A 245 -9.70 -17.57 7.09
CA SER A 245 -8.79 -18.60 7.61
C SER A 245 -8.73 -18.57 9.13
N LYS A 246 -8.76 -19.73 9.75
CA LYS A 246 -8.50 -19.91 11.20
C LYS A 246 -7.01 -19.89 11.54
N LYS A 247 -6.13 -19.99 10.53
CA LYS A 247 -4.68 -19.95 10.73
C LYS A 247 -4.24 -18.54 11.14
N PRO A 248 -3.27 -18.41 12.08
CA PRO A 248 -2.71 -17.10 12.41
C PRO A 248 -1.91 -16.53 11.23
N GLY A 249 -1.69 -15.22 11.23
CA GLY A 249 -0.87 -14.54 10.23
C GLY A 249 -1.64 -13.51 9.43
N ARG A 250 -0.99 -13.02 8.38
CA ARG A 250 -1.56 -12.06 7.43
C ARG A 250 -2.72 -12.69 6.66
N ARG A 251 -3.80 -11.95 6.48
CA ARG A 251 -4.94 -12.37 5.67
C ARG A 251 -4.61 -12.17 4.19
N PHE A 252 -5.01 -13.13 3.35
CA PHE A 252 -4.92 -12.96 1.91
C PHE A 252 -6.03 -12.03 1.44
N LEU A 253 -5.66 -10.97 0.72
CA LEU A 253 -6.61 -10.01 0.17
C LEU A 253 -7.34 -10.63 -1.02
N ILE A 254 -8.65 -10.44 -1.07
CA ILE A 254 -9.43 -10.63 -2.29
C ILE A 254 -9.80 -9.24 -2.81
N SER A 255 -9.20 -8.87 -3.91
CA SER A 255 -9.33 -7.54 -4.50
C SER A 255 -10.78 -7.09 -4.65
N GLU A 256 -11.00 -5.81 -4.50
CA GLU A 256 -12.27 -5.17 -4.82
C GLU A 256 -12.65 -5.34 -6.29
N SER A 257 -11.66 -5.45 -7.17
CA SER A 257 -11.86 -5.70 -8.59
C SER A 257 -12.69 -6.96 -8.86
N VAL A 258 -12.62 -7.99 -7.99
CA VAL A 258 -13.46 -9.20 -8.12
C VAL A 258 -14.95 -8.84 -7.97
N ARG A 259 -15.28 -7.92 -7.05
CA ARG A 259 -16.65 -7.38 -6.94
C ARG A 259 -16.99 -6.48 -8.12
N GLY A 260 -16.03 -5.69 -8.61
CA GLY A 260 -16.15 -4.87 -9.81
C GLY A 260 -16.46 -5.67 -11.07
N GLU A 261 -15.91 -6.89 -11.20
CA GLU A 261 -16.21 -7.83 -12.29
C GLU A 261 -17.58 -8.52 -12.13
N GLY A 262 -18.29 -8.28 -11.03
CA GLY A 262 -19.66 -8.74 -10.83
C GLY A 262 -19.82 -9.89 -9.83
N ALA A 263 -18.84 -10.17 -8.97
CA ALA A 263 -18.99 -11.17 -7.91
C ALA A 263 -20.10 -10.76 -6.91
N TYR A 264 -20.85 -11.73 -6.40
CA TYR A 264 -21.94 -11.55 -5.44
C TYR A 264 -21.53 -11.93 -4.03
N LEU A 265 -21.92 -11.10 -3.06
CA LEU A 265 -21.84 -11.42 -1.64
C LEU A 265 -23.08 -12.18 -1.21
N LEU A 266 -22.88 -13.42 -0.74
CA LEU A 266 -23.95 -14.34 -0.37
C LEU A 266 -23.90 -14.65 1.13
N ASN A 267 -25.10 -14.82 1.72
CA ASN A 267 -25.29 -15.31 3.08
C ASN A 267 -25.07 -16.84 3.16
N LYS A 268 -25.26 -17.43 4.33
CA LYS A 268 -25.15 -18.89 4.54
C LYS A 268 -26.14 -19.74 3.72
N ASP A 269 -27.24 -19.15 3.30
CA ASP A 269 -28.31 -19.80 2.53
C ASP A 269 -28.12 -19.62 1.01
N GLY A 270 -27.04 -18.92 0.59
CA GLY A 270 -26.72 -18.66 -0.81
C GLY A 270 -27.46 -17.47 -1.39
N GLU A 271 -28.07 -16.61 -0.58
CA GLU A 271 -28.82 -15.43 -1.02
C GLU A 271 -27.94 -14.19 -1.01
N ARG A 272 -28.05 -13.36 -2.06
CA ARG A 272 -27.39 -12.05 -2.15
C ARG A 272 -28.03 -11.08 -1.16
N PHE A 273 -27.20 -10.40 -0.35
CA PHE A 273 -27.71 -9.56 0.75
C PHE A 273 -27.34 -8.07 0.65
N THR A 274 -26.49 -7.67 -0.30
CA THR A 274 -26.08 -6.27 -0.48
C THR A 274 -25.73 -5.97 -1.94
N ASP A 275 -25.56 -4.68 -2.25
CA ASP A 275 -24.92 -4.21 -3.47
C ASP A 275 -23.40 -4.09 -3.21
N GLU A 276 -22.62 -4.87 -3.93
CA GLU A 276 -21.17 -5.04 -3.75
C GLU A 276 -20.34 -3.84 -4.19
N LEU A 277 -20.94 -2.92 -4.97
CA LEU A 277 -20.27 -1.72 -5.49
C LEU A 277 -20.44 -0.48 -4.61
N LYS A 278 -21.12 -0.60 -3.49
CA LYS A 278 -21.17 0.46 -2.48
C LYS A 278 -19.77 0.75 -1.91
N PRO A 279 -19.55 1.93 -1.27
CA PRO A 279 -18.32 2.24 -0.55
C PRO A 279 -17.92 1.15 0.44
N ARG A 280 -16.62 1.00 0.67
CA ARG A 280 -16.04 -0.12 1.47
C ARG A 280 -16.59 -0.21 2.88
N ASP A 281 -16.77 0.91 3.55
CA ASP A 281 -17.35 1.01 4.90
C ASP A 281 -18.79 0.50 4.94
N VAL A 282 -19.61 0.87 3.94
CA VAL A 282 -20.99 0.40 3.79
C VAL A 282 -21.03 -1.11 3.58
N VAL A 283 -20.25 -1.63 2.62
CA VAL A 283 -20.17 -3.08 2.36
C VAL A 283 -19.69 -3.84 3.59
N THR A 284 -18.67 -3.34 4.29
CA THR A 284 -18.18 -3.92 5.56
C THR A 284 -19.29 -3.96 6.60
N GLY A 285 -20.04 -2.87 6.75
CA GLY A 285 -21.17 -2.80 7.68
C GLY A 285 -22.26 -3.83 7.37
N GLU A 286 -22.60 -4.00 6.09
CA GLU A 286 -23.59 -5.01 5.66
C GLU A 286 -23.08 -6.44 5.89
N ILE A 287 -21.80 -6.73 5.61
CA ILE A 287 -21.18 -8.03 5.91
C ILE A 287 -21.24 -8.32 7.42
N CYS A 288 -20.87 -7.37 8.26
CA CYS A 288 -20.93 -7.55 9.72
C CYS A 288 -22.36 -7.80 10.23
N LYS A 289 -23.35 -7.09 9.69
CA LYS A 289 -24.78 -7.32 10.00
C LYS A 289 -25.22 -8.72 9.58
N GLN A 290 -24.83 -9.15 8.36
CA GLN A 290 -25.20 -10.46 7.84
C GLN A 290 -24.56 -11.59 8.63
N MET A 291 -23.25 -11.51 8.94
CA MET A 291 -22.56 -12.50 9.80
C MET A 291 -23.24 -12.66 11.16
N LYS A 292 -23.65 -11.53 11.76
CA LYS A 292 -24.38 -11.54 13.04
C LYS A 292 -25.75 -12.20 12.91
N LYS A 293 -26.49 -11.94 11.84
CA LYS A 293 -27.79 -12.57 11.55
C LYS A 293 -27.65 -14.08 11.32
N ASP A 294 -26.63 -14.50 10.62
CA ASP A 294 -26.37 -15.89 10.27
C ASP A 294 -25.77 -16.71 11.44
N GLY A 295 -25.24 -16.02 12.46
CA GLY A 295 -24.45 -16.68 13.51
C GLY A 295 -23.14 -17.26 12.96
N SER A 296 -22.60 -16.66 11.89
CA SER A 296 -21.39 -17.08 11.19
C SER A 296 -20.26 -16.06 11.40
N ASP A 297 -19.03 -16.52 11.28
CA ASP A 297 -17.82 -15.68 11.30
C ASP A 297 -17.33 -15.33 9.89
N HIS A 298 -18.11 -15.60 8.85
CA HIS A 298 -17.83 -15.33 7.46
C HIS A 298 -19.10 -15.24 6.60
N VAL A 299 -18.94 -14.69 5.38
CA VAL A 299 -19.92 -14.70 4.29
C VAL A 299 -19.28 -15.32 3.04
N TYR A 300 -20.01 -15.49 1.94
CA TYR A 300 -19.48 -16.05 0.70
C TYR A 300 -19.35 -14.98 -0.38
N LEU A 301 -18.27 -15.04 -1.18
CA LEU A 301 -18.12 -14.26 -2.40
C LEU A 301 -18.18 -15.23 -3.60
N SER A 302 -19.17 -15.09 -4.46
CA SER A 302 -19.42 -16.00 -5.57
C SER A 302 -19.15 -15.34 -6.92
N VAL A 303 -18.41 -16.07 -7.77
CA VAL A 303 -18.18 -15.74 -9.19
C VAL A 303 -18.74 -16.83 -10.12
N THR A 304 -19.54 -17.76 -9.59
CA THR A 304 -20.02 -18.95 -10.32
C THR A 304 -20.92 -18.65 -11.50
N HIS A 305 -21.53 -17.47 -11.55
CA HIS A 305 -22.38 -16.99 -12.63
C HIS A 305 -21.59 -16.25 -13.72
N LEU A 306 -20.27 -16.04 -13.52
CA LEU A 306 -19.40 -15.37 -14.46
C LEU A 306 -18.64 -16.39 -15.32
N ASP A 307 -18.06 -15.92 -16.44
CA ASP A 307 -17.18 -16.75 -17.27
C ASP A 307 -15.92 -17.13 -16.51
N GLY A 308 -15.79 -18.41 -16.20
CA GLY A 308 -14.68 -18.95 -15.39
C GLY A 308 -13.30 -18.77 -16.03
N GLU A 309 -13.17 -18.85 -17.35
CA GLU A 309 -11.89 -18.64 -18.03
C GLU A 309 -11.49 -17.16 -17.99
N ARG A 310 -12.45 -16.25 -18.19
CA ARG A 310 -12.22 -14.81 -18.02
C ARG A 310 -11.76 -14.48 -16.59
N ILE A 311 -12.40 -15.03 -15.57
CA ILE A 311 -12.04 -14.80 -14.16
C ILE A 311 -10.64 -15.34 -13.84
N LYS A 312 -10.28 -16.53 -14.31
CA LYS A 312 -8.93 -17.08 -14.16
C LYS A 312 -7.86 -16.24 -14.83
N HIS A 313 -8.14 -15.73 -16.03
CA HIS A 313 -7.22 -14.87 -16.76
C HIS A 313 -7.06 -13.51 -16.08
N ARG A 314 -8.16 -12.92 -15.60
CA ARG A 314 -8.17 -11.59 -14.96
C ARG A 314 -7.55 -11.60 -13.56
N PHE A 315 -7.66 -12.72 -12.82
CA PHE A 315 -7.24 -12.86 -11.42
C PHE A 315 -6.38 -14.11 -11.19
N PRO A 316 -5.26 -14.28 -11.91
CA PRO A 316 -4.47 -15.53 -11.83
C PRO A 316 -3.87 -15.74 -10.44
N ASN A 317 -3.53 -14.67 -9.72
CA ASN A 317 -2.89 -14.76 -8.40
C ASN A 317 -3.89 -14.87 -7.26
N ILE A 318 -5.12 -14.38 -7.43
CA ILE A 318 -6.23 -14.64 -6.50
C ILE A 318 -6.74 -16.06 -6.70
N TYR A 319 -6.88 -16.50 -7.95
CA TYR A 319 -7.40 -17.82 -8.27
C TYR A 319 -6.55 -18.96 -7.70
N LYS A 320 -5.23 -18.87 -7.79
CA LYS A 320 -4.31 -19.92 -7.30
C LYS A 320 -4.54 -20.32 -5.83
N PRO A 321 -4.37 -19.41 -4.83
CA PRO A 321 -4.53 -19.79 -3.43
C PRO A 321 -5.96 -20.20 -3.09
N VAL A 322 -6.97 -19.65 -3.76
CA VAL A 322 -8.38 -20.01 -3.54
C VAL A 322 -8.68 -21.41 -4.09
N SER A 323 -8.16 -21.78 -5.27
CA SER A 323 -8.37 -23.09 -5.87
C SER A 323 -7.68 -24.25 -5.13
N TYR A 324 -6.53 -24.00 -4.47
CA TYR A 324 -5.82 -25.04 -3.70
C TYR A 324 -6.51 -25.40 -2.39
N THR A 325 -7.34 -24.53 -1.85
CA THR A 325 -8.00 -24.75 -0.57
C THR A 325 -9.35 -25.44 -0.69
N HIS A 326 -10.06 -25.31 -1.82
CA HIS A 326 -11.37 -25.91 -2.02
C HIS A 326 -11.71 -26.08 -3.51
N LEU A 327 -11.83 -27.30 -3.93
CA LEU A 327 -12.19 -27.73 -5.29
C LEU A 327 -13.67 -27.55 -5.64
N ARG A 328 -14.42 -26.74 -4.91
CA ARG A 328 -15.81 -26.39 -5.23
C ARG A 328 -16.00 -24.88 -5.13
N ALA A 329 -16.57 -24.33 -6.16
CA ALA A 329 -16.83 -22.91 -6.39
C ALA A 329 -17.79 -22.25 -5.37
N HIS A 330 -17.58 -22.43 -4.07
CA HIS A 330 -18.39 -21.86 -2.99
C HIS A 330 -17.51 -21.62 -1.78
N GLU A 331 -16.77 -20.51 -1.75
CA GLU A 331 -16.08 -20.09 -0.53
C GLU A 331 -15.70 -18.61 -0.59
N THR A 332 -15.97 -18.10 0.36
CA THR A 332 -16.06 -17.47 1.66
C THR A 332 -15.02 -16.41 1.93
N LEU A 333 -15.47 -15.21 2.15
CA LEU A 333 -14.56 -14.10 2.40
C LEU A 333 -15.21 -13.08 3.36
N ALA A 334 -14.61 -12.90 4.50
CA ALA A 334 -14.91 -11.75 5.36
C ALA A 334 -13.63 -11.18 5.96
#